data_97691e9443950d6db8f6883d24503a7a
#
_entry.id   97691e9443950d6db8f6883d24503a7a
#
_cell.length_a   1.000
_cell.length_b   1.000
_cell.length_c   1.000
_cell.angle_alpha   90.00
_cell.angle_beta   90.00
_cell.angle_gamma   90.00
#
_symmetry.space_group_name_H-M   'P 1'
#
loop_
_entity.id
_entity.type
_entity.pdbx_description
1 polymer ?
#
loop_
_entity_poly.entity_id
_entity_poly.type
_entity_poly.pdbx_seq_one_letter_code
_entity_poly.pdbx_strand_id
1 'polypeptide(L)'
;MVGIVAMVGVFGALSTKHVGKIADRGYVIALTWGGLALLAISWVFLYNGQFSLWSYILGFGLINLGLATVHSSNQNVIFHLRPDAKSRINSIYMTSYFTGGACGSALGIYAWQHGGWLWSCLVGLCFVAAAMSFALLDWQHQRQHAMS
;
A
#
# COMPACT_ATOMS: atom_id res chain seq x y z
N MET A 1 15.64 -4.85 19.75
CA MET A 1 14.29 -4.58 19.24
C MET A 1 14.27 -3.94 17.84
N VAL A 2 15.04 -2.88 17.59
CA VAL A 2 15.09 -2.22 16.27
C VAL A 2 15.48 -3.18 15.14
N GLY A 3 16.38 -4.13 15.38
CA GLY A 3 16.80 -5.13 14.38
C GLY A 3 15.69 -6.08 13.91
N ILE A 4 14.78 -6.49 14.81
CA ILE A 4 13.66 -7.38 14.45
C ILE A 4 12.69 -6.65 13.54
N VAL A 5 12.39 -5.38 13.84
CA VAL A 5 11.52 -4.54 13.01
C VAL A 5 12.14 -4.30 11.63
N ALA A 6 13.46 -4.07 11.56
CA ALA A 6 14.17 -3.94 10.30
C ALA A 6 14.14 -5.23 9.46
N MET A 7 14.30 -6.42 10.09
CA MET A 7 14.20 -7.71 9.39
C MET A 7 12.81 -7.92 8.77
N VAL A 8 11.73 -7.53 9.45
CA VAL A 8 10.37 -7.63 8.91
C VAL A 8 10.20 -6.77 7.64
N GLY A 9 10.86 -5.60 7.58
CA GLY A 9 10.91 -4.77 6.37
C GLY A 9 11.60 -5.46 5.19
N VAL A 10 12.66 -6.24 5.44
CA VAL A 10 13.37 -7.01 4.41
C VAL A 10 12.48 -8.09 3.80
N PHE A 11 11.64 -8.76 4.60
CA PHE A 11 10.67 -9.74 4.08
C PHE A 11 9.65 -9.10 3.13
N GLY A 12 9.20 -7.87 3.40
CA GLY A 12 8.36 -7.10 2.47
C GLY A 12 9.06 -6.86 1.13
N ALA A 13 10.32 -6.47 1.14
CA ALA A 13 11.11 -6.24 -0.08
C ALA A 13 11.36 -7.53 -0.88
N LEU A 14 11.61 -8.66 -0.23
CA LEU A 14 11.80 -9.96 -0.88
C LEU A 14 10.50 -10.47 -1.53
N SER A 15 9.35 -10.16 -0.93
CA SER A 15 8.03 -10.52 -1.46
C SER A 15 7.71 -9.81 -2.77
N THR A 16 8.32 -8.65 -3.05
CA THR A 16 8.10 -7.86 -4.27
C THR A 16 8.41 -8.65 -5.54
N LYS A 17 9.44 -9.49 -5.54
CA LYS A 17 9.77 -10.37 -6.68
C LYS A 17 8.67 -11.39 -7.00
N HIS A 18 8.04 -11.95 -5.98
CA HIS A 18 6.96 -12.94 -6.15
C HIS A 18 5.67 -12.26 -6.58
N VAL A 19 5.37 -11.11 -6.01
CA VAL A 19 4.21 -10.29 -6.37
C VAL A 19 4.31 -9.82 -7.83
N GLY A 20 5.48 -9.34 -8.28
CA GLY A 20 5.72 -8.96 -9.67
C GLY A 20 5.43 -10.09 -10.65
N LYS A 21 5.94 -11.30 -10.38
CA LYS A 21 5.67 -12.49 -11.22
C LYS A 21 4.18 -12.86 -11.30
N ILE A 22 3.42 -12.66 -10.23
CA ILE A 22 1.98 -12.93 -10.22
C ILE A 22 1.24 -11.82 -10.97
N ALA A 23 1.68 -10.57 -10.84
CA ALA A 23 1.14 -9.45 -11.61
C ALA A 23 1.32 -9.65 -13.11
N ASP A 24 2.50 -10.11 -13.55
CA ASP A 24 2.81 -10.42 -14.96
C ASP A 24 1.92 -11.53 -15.55
N ARG A 25 1.33 -12.37 -14.71
CA ARG A 25 0.37 -13.41 -15.11
C ARG A 25 -1.07 -12.89 -15.28
N GLY A 26 -1.30 -11.59 -15.16
CA GLY A 26 -2.62 -10.97 -15.33
C GLY A 26 -3.48 -10.88 -14.06
N TYR A 27 -2.95 -11.26 -12.88
CA TYR A 27 -3.68 -11.18 -11.60
C TYR A 27 -3.56 -9.81 -10.90
N VAL A 28 -3.34 -8.74 -11.67
CA VAL A 28 -3.11 -7.39 -11.13
C VAL A 28 -4.27 -6.91 -10.25
N ILE A 29 -5.50 -7.10 -10.69
CA ILE A 29 -6.71 -6.69 -9.94
C ILE A 29 -6.78 -7.42 -8.59
N ALA A 30 -6.58 -8.75 -8.61
CA ALA A 30 -6.60 -9.56 -7.39
C ALA A 30 -5.48 -9.16 -6.42
N LEU A 31 -4.28 -8.84 -6.93
CA LEU A 31 -3.16 -8.37 -6.12
C LEU A 31 -3.43 -6.98 -5.52
N THR A 32 -4.03 -6.07 -6.28
CA THR A 32 -4.39 -4.74 -5.79
C THR A 32 -5.39 -4.85 -4.64
N TRP A 33 -6.46 -5.62 -4.80
CA TRP A 33 -7.45 -5.84 -3.74
C TRP A 33 -6.87 -6.59 -2.55
N GLY A 34 -6.06 -7.63 -2.79
CA GLY A 34 -5.36 -8.36 -1.74
C GLY A 34 -4.40 -7.47 -0.95
N GLY A 35 -3.64 -6.60 -1.61
CA GLY A 35 -2.75 -5.63 -0.99
C GLY A 35 -3.51 -4.60 -0.16
N LEU A 36 -4.62 -4.06 -0.68
CA LEU A 36 -5.47 -3.10 0.05
C LEU A 36 -6.12 -3.76 1.28
N ALA A 37 -6.57 -5.02 1.18
CA ALA A 37 -7.09 -5.76 2.32
C ALA A 37 -6.02 -5.99 3.39
N LEU A 38 -4.79 -6.36 2.99
CA LEU A 38 -3.66 -6.48 3.91
C LEU A 38 -3.36 -5.15 4.62
N LEU A 39 -3.41 -4.02 3.90
CA LEU A 39 -3.25 -2.69 4.48
C LEU A 39 -4.35 -2.37 5.50
N ALA A 40 -5.60 -2.67 5.20
CA ALA A 40 -6.72 -2.45 6.13
C ALA A 40 -6.56 -3.31 7.40
N ILE A 41 -6.25 -4.59 7.25
CA ILE A 41 -6.03 -5.53 8.37
C ILE A 41 -4.82 -5.09 9.20
N SER A 42 -3.74 -4.61 8.57
CA SER A 42 -2.53 -4.18 9.28
C SER A 42 -2.82 -3.07 10.29
N TRP A 43 -3.72 -2.14 9.97
CA TRP A 43 -4.09 -1.05 10.88
C TRP A 43 -4.83 -1.54 12.13
N VAL A 44 -5.60 -2.63 12.03
CA VAL A 44 -6.22 -3.27 13.19
C VAL A 44 -5.15 -3.83 14.13
N PHE A 45 -4.13 -4.51 13.58
CA PHE A 45 -3.00 -5.01 14.36
C PHE A 45 -2.15 -3.88 14.94
N LEU A 46 -1.90 -2.82 14.17
CA LEU A 46 -1.14 -1.65 14.63
C LEU A 46 -1.87 -0.92 15.76
N TYR A 47 -3.20 -0.78 15.68
CA TYR A 47 -3.99 -0.22 16.78
C TYR A 47 -3.83 -1.04 18.06
N ASN A 48 -3.92 -2.36 17.99
CA ASN A 48 -3.68 -3.25 19.12
C ASN A 48 -2.20 -3.30 19.55
N GLY A 49 -1.29 -2.76 18.74
CA GLY A 49 0.14 -2.69 19.02
C GLY A 49 0.48 -1.84 20.25
N GLN A 50 -0.40 -0.95 20.68
CA GLN A 50 -0.24 -0.21 21.93
C GLN A 50 -0.31 -1.12 23.19
N PHE A 51 -0.96 -2.28 23.07
CA PHE A 51 -1.14 -3.24 24.17
C PHE A 51 -0.25 -4.47 24.04
N SER A 52 0.23 -4.79 22.82
CA SER A 52 0.99 -6.00 22.55
C SER A 52 2.06 -5.77 21.47
N LEU A 53 3.31 -6.02 21.84
CA LEU A 53 4.45 -5.95 20.93
C LEU A 53 4.30 -6.90 19.73
N TRP A 54 3.75 -8.09 19.95
CA TRP A 54 3.52 -9.06 18.88
C TRP A 54 2.50 -8.55 17.85
N SER A 55 1.44 -7.89 18.33
CA SER A 55 0.47 -7.25 17.46
C SER A 55 1.10 -6.15 16.63
N TYR A 56 1.98 -5.33 17.24
CA TYR A 56 2.73 -4.30 16.51
C TYR A 56 3.64 -4.89 15.43
N ILE A 57 4.40 -5.94 15.74
CA ILE A 57 5.31 -6.59 14.79
C ILE A 57 4.52 -7.19 13.62
N LEU A 58 3.40 -7.88 13.89
CA LEU A 58 2.54 -8.43 12.86
C LEU A 58 1.94 -7.32 11.98
N GLY A 59 1.39 -6.28 12.59
CA GLY A 59 0.84 -5.13 11.87
C GLY A 59 1.88 -4.45 10.98
N PHE A 60 3.11 -4.27 11.49
CA PHE A 60 4.21 -3.71 10.73
C PHE A 60 4.63 -4.60 9.56
N GLY A 61 4.62 -5.92 9.73
CA GLY A 61 4.88 -6.87 8.65
C GLY A 61 3.81 -6.83 7.56
N LEU A 62 2.55 -6.84 7.97
CA LEU A 62 1.41 -6.80 7.06
C LEU A 62 1.34 -5.49 6.27
N ILE A 63 1.63 -4.33 6.88
CA ILE A 63 1.62 -3.04 6.18
C ILE A 63 2.71 -2.99 5.11
N ASN A 64 3.92 -3.49 5.41
CA ASN A 64 5.00 -3.56 4.44
C ASN A 64 4.66 -4.50 3.26
N LEU A 65 4.08 -5.66 3.55
CA LEU A 65 3.67 -6.62 2.52
C LEU A 65 2.54 -6.04 1.65
N GLY A 66 1.51 -5.45 2.26
CA GLY A 66 0.41 -4.80 1.56
C GLY A 66 0.88 -3.66 0.67
N LEU A 67 1.74 -2.79 1.21
CA LEU A 67 2.32 -1.67 0.46
C LEU A 67 3.15 -2.16 -0.73
N ALA A 68 4.03 -3.14 -0.52
CA ALA A 68 4.84 -3.74 -1.59
C ALA A 68 3.95 -4.35 -2.69
N THR A 69 2.85 -5.00 -2.30
CA THR A 69 1.91 -5.63 -3.23
C THR A 69 1.19 -4.58 -4.09
N VAL A 70 0.60 -3.55 -3.47
CA VAL A 70 -0.09 -2.47 -4.20
C VAL A 70 0.88 -1.70 -5.08
N HIS A 71 2.07 -1.37 -4.56
CA HIS A 71 3.10 -0.65 -5.31
C HIS A 71 3.55 -1.43 -6.57
N SER A 72 3.83 -2.73 -6.43
CA SER A 72 4.23 -3.59 -7.57
C SER A 72 3.10 -3.74 -8.58
N SER A 73 1.85 -3.88 -8.13
CA SER A 73 0.68 -3.95 -9.02
C SER A 73 0.52 -2.67 -9.83
N ASN A 74 0.61 -1.51 -9.19
CA ASN A 74 0.51 -0.22 -9.86
C ASN A 74 1.64 0.00 -10.86
N GLN A 75 2.88 -0.36 -10.50
CA GLN A 75 4.01 -0.27 -11.44
C GLN A 75 3.81 -1.18 -12.66
N ASN A 76 3.29 -2.39 -12.48
CA ASN A 76 2.99 -3.31 -13.58
C ASN A 76 1.99 -2.66 -14.55
N VAL A 77 0.88 -2.11 -14.04
CA VAL A 77 -0.13 -1.42 -14.86
C VAL A 77 0.49 -0.29 -15.68
N ILE A 78 1.20 0.64 -15.03
CA ILE A 78 1.72 1.83 -15.71
C ILE A 78 2.79 1.49 -16.76
N PHE A 79 3.57 0.42 -16.56
CA PHE A 79 4.59 -0.01 -17.52
C PHE A 79 4.01 -0.69 -18.76
N HIS A 80 2.81 -1.28 -18.65
CA HIS A 80 2.09 -1.84 -19.78
C HIS A 80 1.31 -0.78 -20.58
N LEU A 81 0.88 0.31 -19.94
CA LEU A 81 0.15 1.40 -20.62
C LEU A 81 0.98 2.11 -21.69
N ARG A 82 2.26 2.34 -21.47
CA ARG A 82 3.17 3.05 -22.36
C ARG A 82 4.56 2.44 -22.35
N PRO A 83 4.78 1.35 -23.09
CA PRO A 83 6.07 0.67 -23.14
C PRO A 83 7.20 1.55 -23.70
N ASP A 84 6.86 2.52 -24.55
CA ASP A 84 7.75 3.50 -25.18
C ASP A 84 8.21 4.63 -24.26
N ALA A 85 7.47 4.90 -23.17
CA ALA A 85 7.73 6.02 -22.26
C ALA A 85 7.92 5.59 -20.80
N LYS A 86 8.37 4.36 -20.53
CA LYS A 86 8.50 3.78 -19.18
C LYS A 86 9.23 4.67 -18.20
N SER A 87 10.34 5.28 -18.59
CA SER A 87 11.13 6.15 -17.69
C SER A 87 10.35 7.39 -17.28
N ARG A 88 9.66 8.05 -18.21
CA ARG A 88 8.87 9.26 -17.93
C ARG A 88 7.69 8.95 -17.03
N ILE A 89 6.96 7.88 -17.32
CA ILE A 89 5.80 7.46 -16.50
C ILE A 89 6.25 7.06 -15.10
N ASN A 90 7.36 6.32 -14.99
CA ASN A 90 7.91 5.95 -13.69
C ASN A 90 8.30 7.18 -12.85
N SER A 91 8.87 8.22 -13.47
CA SER A 91 9.20 9.46 -12.77
C SER A 91 7.97 10.15 -12.21
N ILE A 92 6.88 10.25 -12.98
CA ILE A 92 5.61 10.82 -12.54
C ILE A 92 5.02 10.00 -11.39
N TYR A 93 4.99 8.67 -11.56
CA TYR A 93 4.50 7.76 -10.54
C TYR A 93 5.29 7.86 -9.23
N MET A 94 6.62 7.85 -9.30
CA MET A 94 7.49 7.97 -8.12
C MET A 94 7.34 9.32 -7.43
N THR A 95 7.22 10.41 -8.19
CA THR A 95 6.96 11.73 -7.62
C THR A 95 5.65 11.75 -6.86
N SER A 96 4.58 11.22 -7.44
CA SER A 96 3.27 11.10 -6.78
C SER A 96 3.35 10.21 -5.54
N TYR A 97 4.05 9.09 -5.62
CA TYR A 97 4.26 8.15 -4.52
C TYR A 97 4.97 8.80 -3.33
N PHE A 98 6.10 9.49 -3.57
CA PHE A 98 6.85 10.17 -2.51
C PHE A 98 6.09 11.38 -1.96
N THR A 99 5.37 12.12 -2.81
CA THR A 99 4.52 13.24 -2.35
C THR A 99 3.41 12.72 -1.43
N GLY A 100 2.75 11.63 -1.83
CA GLY A 100 1.76 10.96 -0.97
C GLY A 100 2.35 10.48 0.35
N GLY A 101 3.56 9.90 0.31
CA GLY A 101 4.30 9.47 1.51
C GLY A 101 4.64 10.64 2.44
N ALA A 102 5.09 11.76 1.89
CA ALA A 102 5.39 12.97 2.67
C ALA A 102 4.13 13.55 3.33
N CYS A 103 3.02 13.67 2.58
CA CYS A 103 1.74 14.11 3.12
C CYS A 103 1.22 13.16 4.21
N GLY A 104 1.30 11.84 3.97
CA GLY A 104 0.90 10.82 4.94
C GLY A 104 1.71 10.89 6.22
N SER A 105 3.04 11.08 6.10
CA SER A 105 3.94 11.24 7.24
C SER A 105 3.62 12.51 8.04
N ALA A 106 3.43 13.64 7.37
CA ALA A 106 3.09 14.92 8.01
C ALA A 106 1.75 14.84 8.77
N LEU A 107 0.72 14.28 8.12
CA LEU A 107 -0.60 14.09 8.74
C LEU A 107 -0.56 13.07 9.89
N GLY A 108 0.24 12.01 9.76
CA GLY A 108 0.43 11.03 10.83
C GLY A 108 1.09 11.62 12.07
N ILE A 109 2.13 12.46 11.88
CA ILE A 109 2.80 13.17 12.98
C ILE A 109 1.85 14.19 13.62
N TYR A 110 1.12 14.97 12.82
CA TYR A 110 0.14 15.91 13.31
C TYR A 110 -0.96 15.23 14.14
N ALA A 111 -1.48 14.13 13.64
CA ALA A 111 -2.48 13.32 14.34
C ALA A 111 -1.94 12.76 15.67
N TRP A 112 -0.70 12.27 15.66
CA TRP A 112 -0.03 11.81 16.89
C TRP A 112 0.07 12.90 17.95
N GLN A 113 0.45 14.10 17.56
CA GLN A 113 0.63 15.24 18.50
C GLN A 113 -0.70 15.69 19.12
N HIS A 114 -1.84 15.55 18.42
CA HIS A 114 -3.14 16.05 18.89
C HIS A 114 -4.02 14.98 19.51
N GLY A 115 -3.86 13.71 19.17
CA GLY A 115 -4.73 12.64 19.65
C GLY A 115 -4.04 11.28 19.85
N GLY A 116 -2.69 11.27 19.82
CA GLY A 116 -1.89 10.08 20.08
C GLY A 116 -2.06 8.97 19.04
N TRP A 117 -1.83 7.74 19.50
CA TRP A 117 -1.80 6.54 18.64
C TRP A 117 -3.09 6.29 17.88
N LEU A 118 -4.22 6.46 18.54
CA LEU A 118 -5.53 6.26 17.92
C LEU A 118 -5.72 7.16 16.69
N TRP A 119 -5.41 8.44 16.80
CA TRP A 119 -5.58 9.39 15.71
C TRP A 119 -4.64 9.09 14.54
N SER A 120 -3.42 8.65 14.82
CA SER A 120 -2.50 8.19 13.76
C SER A 120 -3.04 6.97 13.01
N CYS A 121 -3.62 6.01 13.73
CA CYS A 121 -4.26 4.85 13.13
C CYS A 121 -5.49 5.23 12.27
N LEU A 122 -6.30 6.18 12.74
CA LEU A 122 -7.47 6.68 12.00
C LEU A 122 -7.05 7.35 10.69
N VAL A 123 -6.02 8.19 10.72
CA VAL A 123 -5.47 8.82 9.50
C VAL A 123 -5.02 7.75 8.51
N GLY A 124 -4.29 6.72 8.98
CA GLY A 124 -3.85 5.63 8.12
C GLY A 124 -5.02 4.84 7.51
N LEU A 125 -6.06 4.55 8.29
CA LEU A 125 -7.29 3.90 7.80
C LEU A 125 -8.03 4.78 6.79
N CYS A 126 -8.08 6.10 6.98
CA CYS A 126 -8.66 7.03 6.01
C CYS A 126 -7.93 6.98 4.66
N PHE A 127 -6.61 6.91 4.66
CA PHE A 127 -5.83 6.76 3.43
C PHE A 127 -6.11 5.42 2.73
N VAL A 128 -6.22 4.32 3.48
CA VAL A 128 -6.58 3.02 2.90
C VAL A 128 -7.99 3.05 2.34
N ALA A 129 -8.95 3.64 3.04
CA ALA A 129 -10.33 3.78 2.56
C ALA A 129 -10.41 4.62 1.28
N ALA A 130 -9.65 5.72 1.22
CA ALA A 130 -9.53 6.53 0.00
C ALA A 130 -8.94 5.71 -1.16
N ALA A 131 -7.85 4.97 -0.93
CA ALA A 131 -7.24 4.11 -1.93
C ALA A 131 -8.20 3.02 -2.43
N MET A 132 -8.96 2.39 -1.52
CA MET A 132 -10.00 1.41 -1.88
C MET A 132 -11.11 2.04 -2.72
N SER A 133 -11.53 3.26 -2.41
CA SER A 133 -12.55 3.99 -3.18
C SER A 133 -12.08 4.28 -4.60
N PHE A 134 -10.84 4.74 -4.78
CA PHE A 134 -10.25 4.94 -6.11
C PHE A 134 -10.11 3.63 -6.88
N ALA A 135 -9.69 2.54 -6.24
CA ALA A 135 -9.60 1.23 -6.87
C ALA A 135 -10.98 0.70 -7.33
N LEU A 136 -12.04 0.96 -6.55
CA LEU A 136 -13.43 0.64 -6.92
C LEU A 136 -13.89 1.43 -8.15
N LEU A 137 -13.64 2.73 -8.19
CA LEU A 137 -14.00 3.58 -9.33
C LEU A 137 -13.30 3.14 -10.61
N ASP A 138 -12.00 2.84 -10.53
CA ASP A 138 -11.22 2.35 -11.67
C ASP A 138 -11.77 1.00 -12.18
N TRP A 139 -12.06 0.08 -11.28
CA TRP A 139 -12.63 -1.21 -11.63
C TRP A 139 -14.01 -1.11 -12.30
N GLN A 140 -14.88 -0.21 -11.81
CA GLN A 140 -16.19 0.06 -12.41
C GLN A 140 -16.04 0.63 -13.83
N HIS A 141 -15.13 1.57 -14.02
CA HIS A 141 -14.84 2.17 -15.31
C HIS A 141 -14.35 1.15 -16.33
N GLN A 142 -13.43 0.27 -15.92
CA GLN A 142 -12.92 -0.79 -16.78
C GLN A 142 -14.04 -1.79 -17.21
N ARG A 143 -14.95 -2.12 -16.30
CA ARG A 143 -16.10 -3.00 -16.62
C ARG A 143 -17.07 -2.36 -17.62
N GLN A 144 -17.32 -1.06 -17.51
CA GLN A 144 -18.21 -0.37 -18.45
C GLN A 144 -17.65 -0.36 -19.87
N HIS A 145 -16.34 -0.18 -20.03
CA HIS A 145 -15.67 -0.20 -21.34
C HIS A 145 -15.52 -1.62 -21.93
N ALA A 146 -15.57 -2.66 -21.12
CA ALA A 146 -15.55 -4.04 -21.60
C ALA A 146 -16.91 -4.54 -22.09
N MET A 147 -18.00 -3.83 -21.79
CA MET A 147 -19.38 -4.18 -22.18
C MET A 147 -19.94 -3.31 -23.33
N SER A 148 -19.22 -2.28 -23.73
CA SER A 148 -19.53 -1.40 -24.88
C SER A 148 -18.76 -1.86 -26.13
#